data_f873110c065a997a9bc60a62da1bb3da
#
_entry.id   f873110c065a997a9bc60a62da1bb3da
#
_cell.length_a   1.000
_cell.length_b   1.000
_cell.length_c   1.000
_cell.angle_alpha   90.00
_cell.angle_beta   90.00
_cell.angle_gamma   90.00
#
_symmetry.space_group_name_H-M   'P 1'
#
loop_
_entity.id
_entity.type
_entity.pdbx_description
1 polymer ?
#
loop_
_entity_poly.entity_id
_entity_poly.type
_entity_poly.pdbx_seq_one_letter_code
_entity_poly.pdbx_strand_id
1 'polypeptide(L)'
;MSEKIDIKSLTLEELKKELAAKGEKPFRAQQMYEWMHVKLARSFEEMTNLSKNLRAVCEEWYTYTSLTPVQVQESKLDGTRKFLFGLADGNVVESVWMKYQHGNSVCISSQVGCRMGCSFCASTLDGLERNLTPSEMLDQIYAITRLTGERVSNVVVMGTGEPMDNYDNLLRFLKLLTDENGLNISQRNVTVSTCGIVPRMRQLAEEHLQITLALSLHATTDEKRRRLMPIANRYSIKELMEACAYYFEQTGRRITFEYSLVGGVNDKDEDAGELIALAKPLCCHVNLIPVNPIKERDYVQSDKDAIQHFKNKLEKNKIPVTIRREMGRDIDGACGQLRRRHMGNSASKEEDKSVLKAFAITDIGKKRKLNQDFVFASEQPVGNLPNLFIVADGMGGHNAGDYASKYTVETVVEEVAASGEKEPVKILRQAIETANGKIRQKATEDQNLTGMGTTVVAASCQGNMLEVANVGDSRLYIINDTINQVTRDHSLVEEMVRLGGIGREEARNHPEKNIITRAIGAGRTVDVDFFTVELNKADMILMCSDGLTNMLTDQEILEIIHSNEDIRSRTNALVKAANDNGGKDNIAVILIEPLPENSQC
;
A
#
# COMPACT_ATOMS: atom_id res chain seq x y z
N MET A 1 28.14 11.91 -3.46
CA MET A 1 28.14 12.37 -2.05
C MET A 1 28.37 11.15 -1.20
N SER A 2 29.31 11.15 -0.23
CA SER A 2 29.47 10.03 0.71
C SER A 2 28.18 9.87 1.50
N GLU A 3 27.76 8.63 1.68
CA GLU A 3 26.58 8.29 2.49
C GLU A 3 26.79 8.78 3.92
N LYS A 4 25.81 9.50 4.48
CA LYS A 4 25.89 10.02 5.86
C LYS A 4 25.85 8.85 6.84
N ILE A 5 26.65 8.95 7.91
CA ILE A 5 26.67 7.95 8.97
C ILE A 5 25.38 8.02 9.79
N ASP A 6 24.75 6.86 10.02
CA ASP A 6 23.62 6.74 10.94
C ASP A 6 24.11 6.81 12.39
N ILE A 7 23.95 7.97 13.01
CA ILE A 7 24.55 8.28 14.30
C ILE A 7 24.02 7.41 15.45
N LYS A 8 22.75 7.03 15.43
CA LYS A 8 22.14 6.17 16.46
C LYS A 8 22.64 4.72 16.41
N SER A 9 23.26 4.29 15.30
CA SER A 9 23.87 2.98 15.16
C SER A 9 25.30 2.91 15.69
N LEU A 10 25.88 4.04 16.12
CA LEU A 10 27.23 4.09 16.70
C LEU A 10 27.20 3.75 18.20
N THR A 11 28.17 2.95 18.63
CA THR A 11 28.45 2.78 20.08
C THR A 11 29.05 4.06 20.63
N LEU A 12 29.01 4.26 21.96
CA LEU A 12 29.59 5.42 22.60
C LEU A 12 31.08 5.63 22.24
N GLU A 13 31.85 4.55 22.16
CA GLU A 13 33.29 4.62 21.82
C GLU A 13 33.50 5.00 20.33
N GLU A 14 32.66 4.49 19.44
CA GLU A 14 32.70 4.89 18.03
C GLU A 14 32.28 6.35 17.86
N LEU A 15 31.25 6.79 18.58
CA LEU A 15 30.80 8.18 18.57
C LEU A 15 31.89 9.14 19.10
N LYS A 16 32.63 8.74 20.15
CA LYS A 16 33.77 9.50 20.64
C LYS A 16 34.85 9.67 19.58
N LYS A 17 35.20 8.60 18.87
CA LYS A 17 36.20 8.62 17.78
C LYS A 17 35.71 9.47 16.61
N GLU A 18 34.49 9.32 16.23
CA GLU A 18 33.87 10.05 15.11
C GLU A 18 33.85 11.58 15.39
N LEU A 19 33.38 11.99 16.57
CA LEU A 19 33.34 13.40 16.95
C LEU A 19 34.75 13.99 17.16
N ALA A 20 35.71 13.21 17.68
CA ALA A 20 37.11 13.64 17.80
C ALA A 20 37.71 13.89 16.41
N ALA A 21 37.43 13.08 15.41
CA ALA A 21 37.85 13.29 14.03
C ALA A 21 37.29 14.59 13.41
N LYS A 22 36.15 15.07 13.94
CA LYS A 22 35.50 16.34 13.57
C LYS A 22 35.97 17.52 14.44
N GLY A 23 36.92 17.31 15.37
CA GLY A 23 37.47 18.35 16.27
C GLY A 23 36.64 18.61 17.53
N GLU A 24 35.61 17.79 17.80
CA GLU A 24 34.76 17.92 18.98
C GLU A 24 35.36 17.21 20.21
N LYS A 25 35.05 17.72 21.40
CA LYS A 25 35.56 17.16 22.66
C LYS A 25 34.82 15.87 23.05
N PRO A 26 35.51 14.87 23.67
CA PRO A 26 34.93 13.56 24.00
C PRO A 26 33.64 13.62 24.84
N PHE A 27 33.48 14.59 25.73
CA PHE A 27 32.27 14.73 26.54
C PHE A 27 31.02 15.07 25.71
N ARG A 28 31.20 15.62 24.49
CA ARG A 28 30.06 15.85 23.57
C ARG A 28 29.46 14.55 23.08
N ALA A 29 30.29 13.54 22.86
CA ALA A 29 29.79 12.19 22.51
C ALA A 29 28.94 11.63 23.64
N GLN A 30 29.34 11.76 24.89
CA GLN A 30 28.55 11.31 26.04
C GLN A 30 27.21 12.05 26.12
N GLN A 31 27.21 13.37 25.92
CA GLN A 31 25.99 14.17 25.93
C GLN A 31 25.03 13.75 24.81
N MET A 32 25.53 13.57 23.58
CA MET A 32 24.71 13.15 22.43
C MET A 32 24.17 11.72 22.64
N TYR A 33 25.02 10.81 23.13
CA TYR A 33 24.63 9.43 23.40
C TYR A 33 23.50 9.35 24.44
N GLU A 34 23.59 10.12 25.52
CA GLU A 34 22.53 10.24 26.54
C GLU A 34 21.22 10.77 25.94
N TRP A 35 21.29 11.80 25.08
CA TRP A 35 20.10 12.32 24.40
C TRP A 35 19.47 11.28 23.49
N MET A 36 20.26 10.53 22.73
CA MET A 36 19.76 9.53 21.79
C MET A 36 19.17 8.30 22.49
N HIS A 37 19.89 7.74 23.48
CA HIS A 37 19.63 6.40 24.00
C HIS A 37 19.04 6.37 25.42
N VAL A 38 19.01 7.50 26.14
CA VAL A 38 18.38 7.62 27.47
C VAL A 38 17.19 8.54 27.44
N LYS A 39 17.36 9.76 26.89
CA LYS A 39 16.27 10.75 26.77
C LYS A 39 15.39 10.51 25.55
N LEU A 40 15.81 9.65 24.64
CA LEU A 40 15.07 9.22 23.45
C LEU A 40 14.69 10.39 22.52
N ALA A 41 15.59 11.34 22.32
CA ALA A 41 15.38 12.48 21.44
C ALA A 41 15.05 12.04 20.00
N ARG A 42 14.20 12.82 19.31
CA ARG A 42 13.77 12.57 17.94
C ARG A 42 14.59 13.31 16.88
N SER A 43 15.34 14.33 17.31
CA SER A 43 16.19 15.12 16.42
C SER A 43 17.36 15.75 17.20
N PHE A 44 18.34 16.30 16.47
CA PHE A 44 19.40 17.09 17.08
C PHE A 44 18.85 18.37 17.74
N GLU A 45 17.75 18.91 17.27
CA GLU A 45 17.14 20.12 17.83
C GLU A 45 16.73 19.96 19.30
N GLU A 46 16.29 18.76 19.68
CA GLU A 46 15.91 18.46 21.07
C GLU A 46 17.11 18.43 22.04
N MET A 47 18.34 18.35 21.53
CA MET A 47 19.57 18.26 22.32
C MET A 47 20.00 19.65 22.84
N THR A 48 19.23 20.22 23.76
CA THR A 48 19.32 21.64 24.18
C THR A 48 20.61 22.02 24.88
N ASN A 49 21.37 21.07 25.41
CA ASN A 49 22.70 21.31 26.03
C ASN A 49 23.86 21.33 24.99
N LEU A 50 23.55 21.10 23.71
CA LEU A 50 24.47 21.32 22.60
C LEU A 50 24.27 22.72 22.00
N SER A 51 25.34 23.35 21.53
CA SER A 51 25.21 24.64 20.85
C SER A 51 24.37 24.54 19.58
N LYS A 52 23.67 25.62 19.21
CA LYS A 52 22.86 25.66 17.97
C LYS A 52 23.71 25.33 16.73
N ASN A 53 24.94 25.85 16.70
CA ASN A 53 25.89 25.60 15.60
C ASN A 53 26.24 24.11 15.50
N LEU A 54 26.58 23.46 16.63
CA LEU A 54 26.90 22.02 16.62
C LEU A 54 25.70 21.17 16.18
N ARG A 55 24.48 21.49 16.61
CA ARG A 55 23.27 20.79 16.18
C ARG A 55 23.04 20.88 14.67
N ALA A 56 23.17 22.08 14.10
CA ALA A 56 23.06 22.31 12.65
C ALA A 56 24.12 21.53 11.85
N VAL A 57 25.37 21.56 12.32
CA VAL A 57 26.48 20.84 11.68
C VAL A 57 26.27 19.30 11.78
N CYS A 58 25.70 18.79 12.89
CA CYS A 58 25.39 17.38 13.02
C CYS A 58 24.34 16.92 11.99
N GLU A 59 23.38 17.75 11.64
CA GLU A 59 22.41 17.45 10.56
C GLU A 59 23.06 17.33 9.18
N GLU A 60 24.17 18.03 8.96
CA GLU A 60 24.94 17.90 7.72
C GLU A 60 25.79 16.62 7.69
N TRP A 61 26.35 16.22 8.84
CA TRP A 61 27.28 15.09 8.94
C TRP A 61 26.60 13.73 9.04
N TYR A 62 25.44 13.67 9.68
CA TYR A 62 24.82 12.41 10.11
C TYR A 62 23.39 12.28 9.62
N THR A 63 22.96 11.03 9.50
CA THR A 63 21.54 10.66 9.43
C THR A 63 21.03 10.42 10.85
N TYR A 64 19.86 10.97 11.17
CA TYR A 64 19.20 10.77 12.45
C TYR A 64 17.91 9.98 12.27
N THR A 65 17.94 8.72 12.61
CA THR A 65 16.76 7.83 12.50
C THR A 65 15.71 8.20 13.54
N SER A 66 14.49 8.45 13.11
CA SER A 66 13.32 8.65 13.98
C SER A 66 12.08 8.13 13.28
N LEU A 67 11.48 7.08 13.82
CA LEU A 67 10.29 6.47 13.27
C LEU A 67 9.04 7.28 13.59
N THR A 68 8.15 7.40 12.62
CA THR A 68 6.87 8.10 12.77
C THR A 68 5.72 7.10 12.92
N PRO A 69 4.82 7.27 13.91
CA PRO A 69 3.65 6.42 14.00
C PRO A 69 2.69 6.73 12.85
N VAL A 70 2.43 5.73 12.00
CA VAL A 70 1.46 5.80 10.90
C VAL A 70 0.07 5.38 11.37
N GLN A 71 0.02 4.31 12.16
CA GLN A 71 -1.22 3.79 12.73
C GLN A 71 -0.95 3.15 14.08
N VAL A 72 -1.91 3.30 15.00
CA VAL A 72 -1.90 2.63 16.31
C VAL A 72 -3.26 1.96 16.51
N GLN A 73 -3.23 0.68 16.84
CA GLN A 73 -4.41 -0.08 17.26
C GLN A 73 -4.25 -0.45 18.73
N GLU A 74 -5.31 -0.30 19.51
CA GLU A 74 -5.34 -0.68 20.93
C GLU A 74 -6.46 -1.69 21.19
N SER A 75 -6.10 -2.83 21.75
CA SER A 75 -7.03 -3.87 22.14
C SER A 75 -7.87 -3.41 23.34
N LYS A 76 -9.19 -3.51 23.20
CA LYS A 76 -10.13 -3.27 24.29
C LYS A 76 -10.20 -4.44 25.28
N LEU A 77 -9.70 -5.61 24.89
CA LEU A 77 -9.76 -6.84 25.68
C LEU A 77 -8.61 -6.94 26.69
N ASP A 78 -7.41 -6.49 26.31
CA ASP A 78 -6.21 -6.73 27.11
C ASP A 78 -5.22 -5.56 27.13
N GLY A 79 -5.53 -4.45 26.44
CA GLY A 79 -4.71 -3.26 26.39
C GLY A 79 -3.44 -3.40 25.53
N THR A 80 -3.30 -4.48 24.76
CA THR A 80 -2.23 -4.64 23.78
C THR A 80 -2.31 -3.53 22.73
N ARG A 81 -1.17 -2.91 22.43
CA ARG A 81 -1.08 -1.90 21.38
C ARG A 81 -0.20 -2.38 20.23
N LYS A 82 -0.73 -2.27 19.03
CA LYS A 82 0.02 -2.53 17.82
C LYS A 82 0.29 -1.23 17.08
N PHE A 83 1.55 -1.04 16.72
CA PHE A 83 2.06 0.15 16.06
C PHE A 83 2.50 -0.20 14.65
N LEU A 84 2.16 0.65 13.71
CA LEU A 84 2.74 0.70 12.38
C LEU A 84 3.59 1.96 12.31
N PHE A 85 4.89 1.80 12.08
CA PHE A 85 5.85 2.88 11.98
C PHE A 85 6.31 3.09 10.55
N GLY A 86 6.34 4.35 10.11
CA GLY A 86 6.94 4.77 8.85
C GLY A 86 8.45 4.94 8.98
N LEU A 87 9.16 4.45 7.97
CA LEU A 87 10.60 4.57 7.77
C LEU A 87 10.91 5.73 6.82
N ALA A 88 12.17 6.20 6.80
CA ALA A 88 12.58 7.34 5.98
C ALA A 88 12.47 7.10 4.46
N ASP A 89 12.47 5.85 4.02
CA ASP A 89 12.35 5.45 2.63
C ASP A 89 10.90 5.19 2.18
N GLY A 90 9.91 5.51 3.03
CA GLY A 90 8.50 5.29 2.77
C GLY A 90 7.98 3.90 3.14
N ASN A 91 8.86 2.98 3.47
CA ASN A 91 8.48 1.67 3.98
C ASN A 91 7.82 1.75 5.37
N VAL A 92 7.12 0.68 5.77
CA VAL A 92 6.49 0.59 7.09
C VAL A 92 6.85 -0.72 7.79
N VAL A 93 6.95 -0.67 9.12
CA VAL A 93 7.21 -1.83 9.97
C VAL A 93 6.25 -1.89 11.15
N GLU A 94 5.99 -3.10 11.65
CA GLU A 94 5.10 -3.35 12.78
C GLU A 94 5.87 -3.58 14.06
N SER A 95 5.29 -3.11 15.18
CA SER A 95 5.71 -3.46 16.52
C SER A 95 4.49 -3.66 17.43
N VAL A 96 4.63 -4.52 18.43
CA VAL A 96 3.53 -4.80 19.37
C VAL A 96 4.03 -4.55 20.79
N TRP A 97 3.30 -3.73 21.53
CA TRP A 97 3.51 -3.52 22.95
C TRP A 97 2.47 -4.30 23.75
N MET A 98 2.94 -5.04 24.72
CA MET A 98 2.13 -5.93 25.56
C MET A 98 2.44 -5.67 27.03
N LYS A 99 1.40 -5.51 27.83
CA LYS A 99 1.51 -5.30 29.27
C LYS A 99 1.36 -6.61 30.02
N TYR A 100 2.38 -6.98 30.78
CA TYR A 100 2.37 -8.14 31.65
C TYR A 100 2.59 -7.72 33.12
N GLN A 101 2.24 -8.60 34.06
CA GLN A 101 2.47 -8.34 35.49
C GLN A 101 3.96 -8.20 35.84
N HIS A 102 4.85 -8.83 35.06
CA HIS A 102 6.29 -8.79 35.24
C HIS A 102 7.01 -7.74 34.39
N GLY A 103 6.27 -6.81 33.81
CA GLY A 103 6.80 -5.69 33.02
C GLY A 103 6.31 -5.65 31.59
N ASN A 104 6.57 -4.54 30.92
CA ASN A 104 6.13 -4.31 29.55
C ASN A 104 7.05 -5.01 28.56
N SER A 105 6.47 -5.72 27.61
CA SER A 105 7.19 -6.43 26.54
C SER A 105 6.91 -5.77 25.18
N VAL A 106 7.93 -5.65 24.35
CA VAL A 106 7.82 -5.17 22.99
C VAL A 106 8.30 -6.22 22.01
N CYS A 107 7.45 -6.54 21.03
CA CYS A 107 7.81 -7.31 19.86
C CYS A 107 8.20 -6.35 18.74
N ILE A 108 9.41 -6.50 18.18
CA ILE A 108 9.95 -5.65 17.12
C ILE A 108 10.24 -6.43 15.86
N SER A 109 10.22 -5.72 14.72
CA SER A 109 10.64 -6.21 13.41
C SER A 109 12.13 -6.04 13.19
N SER A 110 12.74 -6.92 12.39
CA SER A 110 14.17 -6.90 12.02
C SER A 110 14.40 -6.62 10.53
N GLN A 111 13.37 -6.73 9.70
CA GLN A 111 13.43 -6.51 8.25
C GLN A 111 12.12 -5.85 7.78
N VAL A 112 12.17 -5.27 6.60
CA VAL A 112 10.98 -4.89 5.82
C VAL A 112 10.66 -6.08 4.92
N GLY A 113 9.57 -6.81 5.23
CA GLY A 113 9.26 -8.10 4.58
C GLY A 113 10.14 -9.26 5.08
N CYS A 114 10.06 -10.42 4.42
CA CYS A 114 10.84 -11.60 4.80
C CYS A 114 10.92 -12.59 3.62
N ARG A 115 12.13 -13.04 3.29
CA ARG A 115 12.35 -13.99 2.18
C ARG A 115 12.26 -15.49 2.56
N MET A 116 11.95 -15.81 3.81
CA MET A 116 11.98 -17.20 4.27
C MET A 116 10.84 -18.06 3.72
N GLY A 117 9.75 -17.45 3.26
CA GLY A 117 8.66 -18.14 2.55
C GLY A 117 7.83 -19.09 3.41
N CYS A 118 7.80 -18.92 4.75
CA CYS A 118 6.99 -19.76 5.63
C CYS A 118 5.52 -19.69 5.24
N SER A 119 4.89 -20.85 4.98
CA SER A 119 3.56 -20.94 4.37
C SER A 119 2.41 -20.42 5.24
N PHE A 120 2.62 -20.29 6.55
CA PHE A 120 1.64 -19.79 7.52
C PHE A 120 1.86 -18.32 7.92
N CYS A 121 2.88 -17.64 7.37
CA CYS A 121 3.30 -16.31 7.82
C CYS A 121 2.93 -15.23 6.80
N ALA A 122 2.18 -14.20 7.24
CA ALA A 122 1.82 -13.07 6.40
C ALA A 122 3.01 -12.19 6.00
N SER A 123 4.07 -12.14 6.82
CA SER A 123 5.27 -11.33 6.55
C SER A 123 6.10 -11.80 5.35
N THR A 124 5.84 -13.01 4.82
CA THR A 124 6.61 -13.60 3.71
C THR A 124 5.94 -13.43 2.35
N LEU A 125 4.72 -12.90 2.32
CA LEU A 125 3.89 -12.85 1.10
C LEU A 125 4.45 -11.87 0.06
N ASP A 126 5.04 -10.76 0.52
CA ASP A 126 5.61 -9.71 -0.35
C ASP A 126 7.14 -9.81 -0.48
N GLY A 127 7.75 -10.93 0.00
CA GLY A 127 9.19 -11.12 -0.02
C GLY A 127 9.97 -10.23 0.95
N LEU A 128 11.26 -10.04 0.70
CA LEU A 128 12.16 -9.18 1.46
C LEU A 128 12.46 -7.92 0.66
N GLU A 129 12.10 -6.77 1.19
CA GLU A 129 12.49 -5.47 0.65
C GLU A 129 13.92 -5.13 1.06
N ARG A 130 14.18 -5.02 2.37
CA ARG A 130 15.50 -4.76 2.94
C ARG A 130 15.65 -5.12 4.41
N ASN A 131 16.88 -5.14 4.86
CA ASN A 131 17.22 -5.23 6.27
C ASN A 131 16.95 -3.89 7.00
N LEU A 132 16.53 -3.96 8.27
CA LEU A 132 16.51 -2.78 9.14
C LEU A 132 17.91 -2.51 9.68
N THR A 133 18.23 -1.23 9.83
CA THR A 133 19.45 -0.79 10.51
C THR A 133 19.31 -0.96 12.03
N PRO A 134 20.42 -0.97 12.78
CA PRO A 134 20.37 -1.04 14.24
C PRO A 134 19.53 0.07 14.86
N SER A 135 19.63 1.29 14.34
CA SER A 135 18.86 2.45 14.80
C SER A 135 17.37 2.32 14.52
N GLU A 136 16.97 1.76 13.37
CA GLU A 136 15.56 1.50 13.06
C GLU A 136 14.97 0.42 13.97
N MET A 137 15.76 -0.60 14.34
CA MET A 137 15.35 -1.60 15.33
C MET A 137 15.20 -0.99 16.74
N LEU A 138 16.14 -0.13 17.16
CA LEU A 138 16.09 0.59 18.43
C LEU A 138 14.93 1.59 18.49
N ASP A 139 14.71 2.34 17.41
CA ASP A 139 13.71 3.42 17.45
C ASP A 139 12.27 2.89 17.50
N GLN A 140 12.01 1.64 17.13
CA GLN A 140 10.72 0.97 17.40
C GLN A 140 10.46 0.96 18.93
N ILE A 141 11.48 0.63 19.73
CA ILE A 141 11.38 0.62 21.20
C ILE A 141 11.29 2.04 21.74
N TYR A 142 12.09 2.97 21.21
CA TYR A 142 12.10 4.36 21.64
C TYR A 142 10.78 5.06 21.34
N ALA A 143 10.25 4.87 20.13
CA ALA A 143 8.96 5.43 19.73
C ALA A 143 7.82 4.89 20.62
N ILE A 144 7.79 3.59 20.92
CA ILE A 144 6.81 2.99 21.83
C ILE A 144 6.94 3.56 23.24
N THR A 145 8.17 3.69 23.77
CA THR A 145 8.41 4.29 25.09
C THR A 145 7.92 5.73 25.15
N ARG A 146 8.19 6.54 24.11
CA ARG A 146 7.69 7.92 24.02
C ARG A 146 6.16 8.00 23.96
N LEU A 147 5.52 7.12 23.16
CA LEU A 147 4.08 7.13 22.94
C LEU A 147 3.28 6.58 24.13
N THR A 148 3.83 5.63 24.87
CA THR A 148 3.17 5.03 26.03
C THR A 148 3.52 5.73 27.34
N GLY A 149 4.65 6.41 27.40
CA GLY A 149 5.22 6.94 28.65
C GLY A 149 5.72 5.85 29.61
N GLU A 150 5.73 4.59 29.18
CA GLU A 150 6.09 3.43 30.02
C GLU A 150 7.42 2.81 29.57
N ARG A 151 8.25 2.44 30.55
CA ARG A 151 9.53 1.76 30.26
C ARG A 151 9.28 0.36 29.69
N VAL A 152 10.01 0.02 28.65
CA VAL A 152 10.09 -1.35 28.10
C VAL A 152 11.04 -2.16 28.96
N SER A 153 10.61 -3.35 29.41
CA SER A 153 11.39 -4.26 30.25
C SER A 153 11.89 -5.47 29.48
N ASN A 154 11.14 -5.95 28.50
CA ASN A 154 11.44 -7.15 27.73
C ASN A 154 11.34 -6.84 26.22
N VAL A 155 12.24 -7.40 25.44
CA VAL A 155 12.25 -7.23 23.98
C VAL A 155 12.25 -8.60 23.30
N VAL A 156 11.33 -8.80 22.38
CA VAL A 156 11.29 -10.00 21.54
C VAL A 156 11.46 -9.61 20.08
N VAL A 157 12.49 -10.12 19.42
CA VAL A 157 12.74 -9.92 18.00
C VAL A 157 12.04 -11.05 17.24
N MET A 158 10.70 -10.91 17.12
CA MET A 158 9.77 -11.90 16.56
C MET A 158 8.73 -11.25 15.64
N GLY A 159 8.95 -10.00 15.23
CA GLY A 159 8.11 -9.29 14.28
C GLY A 159 8.40 -9.70 12.84
N THR A 160 8.26 -8.77 11.92
CA THR A 160 8.55 -9.02 10.50
C THR A 160 10.05 -9.22 10.28
N GLY A 161 10.39 -10.27 9.53
CA GLY A 161 11.77 -10.59 9.14
C GLY A 161 12.37 -11.82 9.85
N GLU A 162 13.52 -12.25 9.34
CA GLU A 162 14.39 -13.26 9.96
C GLU A 162 15.63 -12.57 10.54
N PRO A 163 15.74 -12.46 11.88
CA PRO A 163 16.85 -11.72 12.50
C PRO A 163 18.24 -12.26 12.14
N MET A 164 18.37 -13.58 11.96
CA MET A 164 19.65 -14.19 11.58
C MET A 164 20.05 -13.92 10.12
N ASP A 165 19.13 -13.50 9.30
CA ASP A 165 19.39 -13.03 7.94
C ASP A 165 19.86 -11.55 7.93
N ASN A 166 19.56 -10.81 8.99
CA ASN A 166 20.06 -9.45 9.28
C ASN A 166 21.11 -9.46 10.41
N TYR A 167 22.04 -10.40 10.39
CA TYR A 167 22.86 -10.79 11.54
C TYR A 167 23.74 -9.65 12.10
N ASP A 168 24.48 -8.95 11.26
CA ASP A 168 25.43 -7.92 11.71
C ASP A 168 24.71 -6.73 12.36
N ASN A 169 23.57 -6.32 11.78
CA ASN A 169 22.71 -5.29 12.37
C ASN A 169 22.04 -5.79 13.66
N LEU A 170 21.66 -7.07 13.72
CA LEU A 170 21.13 -7.67 14.94
C LEU A 170 22.14 -7.63 16.08
N LEU A 171 23.40 -8.02 15.85
CA LEU A 171 24.44 -7.97 16.88
C LEU A 171 24.69 -6.53 17.36
N ARG A 172 24.77 -5.59 16.42
CA ARG A 172 24.91 -4.17 16.73
C ARG A 172 23.74 -3.66 17.56
N PHE A 173 22.53 -4.00 17.17
CA PHE A 173 21.31 -3.68 17.92
C PHE A 173 21.35 -4.23 19.35
N LEU A 174 21.70 -5.51 19.51
CA LEU A 174 21.80 -6.14 20.83
C LEU A 174 22.83 -5.44 21.73
N LYS A 175 23.98 -5.08 21.18
CA LYS A 175 25.03 -4.32 21.89
C LYS A 175 24.53 -2.97 22.38
N LEU A 176 23.87 -2.21 21.52
CA LEU A 176 23.32 -0.88 21.86
C LEU A 176 22.14 -0.95 22.83
N LEU A 177 21.26 -1.94 22.68
CA LEU A 177 20.08 -2.15 23.52
C LEU A 177 20.47 -2.45 24.98
N THR A 178 21.57 -3.17 25.15
CA THR A 178 22.04 -3.64 26.47
C THR A 178 23.15 -2.79 27.06
N ASP A 179 23.57 -1.72 26.38
CA ASP A 179 24.59 -0.79 26.84
C ASP A 179 24.15 -0.08 28.14
N GLU A 180 25.02 -0.10 29.14
CA GLU A 180 24.77 0.54 30.45
C GLU A 180 24.58 2.05 30.36
N ASN A 181 25.18 2.70 29.34
CA ASN A 181 25.02 4.14 29.07
C ASN A 181 23.77 4.46 28.24
N GLY A 182 22.99 3.46 27.82
CA GLY A 182 21.77 3.60 27.02
C GLY A 182 20.52 3.12 27.76
N LEU A 183 19.64 2.37 27.07
CA LEU A 183 18.42 1.80 27.66
C LEU A 183 18.70 0.80 28.78
N ASN A 184 19.86 0.16 28.76
CA ASN A 184 20.32 -0.81 29.75
C ASN A 184 19.28 -1.92 30.00
N ILE A 185 18.78 -2.53 28.92
CA ILE A 185 17.88 -3.69 29.02
C ILE A 185 18.76 -4.92 29.24
N SER A 186 18.46 -5.67 30.31
CA SER A 186 19.21 -6.91 30.59
C SER A 186 19.13 -7.89 29.42
N GLN A 187 20.26 -8.46 29.02
CA GLN A 187 20.32 -9.49 27.97
C GLN A 187 19.34 -10.65 28.25
N ARG A 188 19.12 -11.01 29.52
CA ARG A 188 18.17 -12.06 29.93
C ARG A 188 16.71 -11.75 29.59
N ASN A 189 16.41 -10.48 29.35
CA ASN A 189 15.08 -10.01 28.97
C ASN A 189 14.94 -9.82 27.46
N VAL A 190 15.92 -10.28 26.69
CA VAL A 190 15.89 -10.24 25.23
C VAL A 190 15.73 -11.66 24.67
N THR A 191 14.78 -11.83 23.78
CA THR A 191 14.56 -13.07 23.03
C THR A 191 14.70 -12.79 21.53
N VAL A 192 15.52 -13.58 20.87
CA VAL A 192 15.69 -13.55 19.41
C VAL A 192 15.13 -14.82 18.83
N SER A 193 14.19 -14.70 17.90
CA SER A 193 13.64 -15.84 17.17
C SER A 193 14.39 -16.09 15.88
N THR A 194 14.42 -17.33 15.41
CA THR A 194 14.95 -17.71 14.10
C THR A 194 14.21 -18.88 13.51
N CYS A 195 14.08 -18.87 12.18
CA CYS A 195 13.59 -20.03 11.43
C CYS A 195 14.62 -21.17 11.35
N GLY A 196 15.84 -20.98 11.86
CA GLY A 196 16.88 -22.01 11.94
C GLY A 196 17.95 -21.91 10.85
N ILE A 197 18.58 -20.77 10.70
CA ILE A 197 19.80 -20.61 9.87
C ILE A 197 21.00 -21.15 10.69
N VAL A 198 21.26 -22.44 10.56
CA VAL A 198 22.21 -23.21 11.39
C VAL A 198 23.59 -22.56 11.54
N PRO A 199 24.26 -22.07 10.47
CA PRO A 199 25.56 -21.40 10.62
C PRO A 199 25.49 -20.15 11.50
N ARG A 200 24.41 -19.37 11.39
CA ARG A 200 24.21 -18.15 12.20
C ARG A 200 23.86 -18.48 13.65
N MET A 201 23.11 -19.57 13.89
CA MET A 201 22.86 -20.03 15.26
C MET A 201 24.17 -20.41 15.98
N ARG A 202 25.09 -21.11 15.29
CA ARG A 202 26.42 -21.44 15.84
C ARG A 202 27.26 -20.18 16.06
N GLN A 203 27.27 -19.26 15.10
CA GLN A 203 27.97 -17.98 15.23
C GLN A 203 27.44 -17.16 16.42
N LEU A 204 26.11 -17.11 16.62
CA LEU A 204 25.52 -16.43 17.77
C LEU A 204 25.90 -17.09 19.11
N ALA A 205 26.09 -18.41 19.15
CA ALA A 205 26.58 -19.12 20.35
C ALA A 205 27.98 -18.65 20.77
N GLU A 206 28.86 -18.37 19.80
CA GLU A 206 30.24 -17.89 20.01
C GLU A 206 30.31 -16.44 20.51
N GLU A 207 29.22 -15.65 20.37
CA GLU A 207 29.13 -14.31 20.95
C GLU A 207 28.91 -14.30 22.47
N HIS A 208 28.68 -15.47 23.09
CA HIS A 208 28.46 -15.66 24.52
C HIS A 208 27.42 -14.73 25.16
N LEU A 209 26.42 -14.29 24.39
CA LEU A 209 25.37 -13.45 24.88
C LEU A 209 24.39 -14.18 25.79
N GLN A 210 23.88 -13.49 26.80
CA GLN A 210 22.93 -14.06 27.76
C GLN A 210 21.46 -13.93 27.33
N ILE A 211 21.21 -13.79 26.03
CA ILE A 211 19.86 -13.72 25.45
C ILE A 211 19.19 -15.10 25.38
N THR A 212 17.88 -15.13 25.18
CA THR A 212 17.13 -16.35 24.89
C THR A 212 17.03 -16.54 23.38
N LEU A 213 17.49 -17.71 22.90
CA LEU A 213 17.28 -18.11 21.50
C LEU A 213 15.97 -18.88 21.38
N ALA A 214 15.07 -18.43 20.50
CA ALA A 214 13.83 -19.11 20.18
C ALA A 214 13.91 -19.70 18.76
N LEU A 215 13.84 -21.04 18.64
CA LEU A 215 13.81 -21.71 17.36
C LEU A 215 12.37 -21.92 16.90
N SER A 216 12.00 -21.35 15.78
CA SER A 216 10.76 -21.65 15.06
C SER A 216 10.83 -23.05 14.45
N LEU A 217 10.46 -24.07 15.23
CA LEU A 217 10.54 -25.47 14.84
C LEU A 217 9.35 -25.87 13.97
N HIS A 218 8.14 -25.65 14.45
CA HIS A 218 6.82 -25.82 13.81
C HIS A 218 6.50 -27.20 13.21
N ALA A 219 7.44 -28.11 13.16
CA ALA A 219 7.22 -29.51 12.76
C ALA A 219 8.28 -30.42 13.38
N THR A 220 7.99 -31.69 13.44
CA THR A 220 8.79 -32.72 14.12
C THR A 220 9.55 -33.60 13.16
N THR A 221 9.22 -33.58 11.86
CA THR A 221 9.90 -34.28 10.79
C THR A 221 10.32 -33.32 9.67
N ASP A 222 11.43 -33.66 8.99
CA ASP A 222 11.94 -32.86 7.88
C ASP A 222 10.87 -32.71 6.75
N GLU A 223 10.10 -33.78 6.51
CA GLU A 223 9.04 -33.74 5.49
C GLU A 223 7.95 -32.72 5.83
N LYS A 224 7.39 -32.76 7.05
CA LYS A 224 6.38 -31.81 7.51
C LYS A 224 6.94 -30.40 7.55
N ARG A 225 8.21 -30.27 8.00
CA ARG A 225 8.85 -28.97 8.13
C ARG A 225 9.08 -28.29 6.75
N ARG A 226 9.49 -29.06 5.73
CA ARG A 226 9.63 -28.53 4.35
C ARG A 226 8.33 -27.97 3.77
N ARG A 227 7.19 -28.57 4.12
CA ARG A 227 5.87 -28.06 3.69
C ARG A 227 5.51 -26.72 4.34
N LEU A 228 5.91 -26.52 5.59
CA LEU A 228 5.62 -25.30 6.36
C LEU A 228 6.68 -24.22 6.20
N MET A 229 7.96 -24.60 6.09
CA MET A 229 9.12 -23.71 6.12
C MET A 229 10.15 -24.13 5.07
N PRO A 230 10.27 -23.38 3.95
CA PRO A 230 11.21 -23.73 2.86
C PRO A 230 12.68 -23.83 3.29
N ILE A 231 13.08 -23.15 4.38
CA ILE A 231 14.44 -23.25 4.95
C ILE A 231 14.82 -24.69 5.33
N ALA A 232 13.85 -25.56 5.60
CA ALA A 232 14.05 -26.97 5.88
C ALA A 232 14.57 -27.79 4.68
N ASN A 233 14.56 -27.23 3.46
CA ASN A 233 15.27 -27.81 2.32
C ASN A 233 16.78 -27.66 2.45
N ARG A 234 17.27 -26.71 3.27
CA ARG A 234 18.69 -26.42 3.46
C ARG A 234 19.24 -26.99 4.75
N TYR A 235 18.45 -27.02 5.82
CA TYR A 235 18.89 -27.48 7.14
C TYR A 235 17.88 -28.46 7.70
N SER A 236 18.38 -29.69 8.03
CA SER A 236 17.58 -30.75 8.63
C SER A 236 17.28 -30.49 10.11
N ILE A 237 16.27 -31.15 10.65
CA ILE A 237 15.95 -31.09 12.08
C ILE A 237 17.13 -31.57 12.93
N LYS A 238 17.88 -32.58 12.45
CA LYS A 238 19.09 -33.08 13.14
C LYS A 238 20.12 -31.96 13.31
N GLU A 239 20.47 -31.24 12.24
CA GLU A 239 21.40 -30.10 12.28
C GLU A 239 20.91 -28.98 13.19
N LEU A 240 19.59 -28.72 13.21
CA LEU A 240 18.99 -27.76 14.12
C LEU A 240 19.14 -28.15 15.58
N MET A 241 18.88 -29.43 15.93
CA MET A 241 19.02 -29.91 17.29
C MET A 241 20.48 -29.87 17.76
N GLU A 242 21.44 -30.23 16.89
CA GLU A 242 22.87 -30.09 17.16
C GLU A 242 23.27 -28.61 17.37
N ALA A 243 22.74 -27.69 16.58
CA ALA A 243 22.99 -26.26 16.78
C ALA A 243 22.38 -25.72 18.08
N CYS A 244 21.21 -26.21 18.47
CA CYS A 244 20.58 -25.87 19.75
C CYS A 244 21.40 -26.42 20.96
N ALA A 245 21.89 -27.64 20.87
CA ALA A 245 22.76 -28.22 21.89
C ALA A 245 24.06 -27.41 22.04
N TYR A 246 24.69 -27.07 20.91
CA TYR A 246 25.88 -26.22 20.88
C TYR A 246 25.63 -24.83 21.48
N TYR A 247 24.49 -24.17 21.14
CA TYR A 247 24.13 -22.88 21.73
C TYR A 247 24.01 -22.96 23.25
N PHE A 248 23.36 -24.01 23.77
CA PHE A 248 23.24 -24.23 25.21
C PHE A 248 24.62 -24.47 25.85
N GLU A 249 25.47 -25.28 25.23
CA GLU A 249 26.82 -25.58 25.72
C GLU A 249 27.67 -24.32 25.84
N GLN A 250 27.63 -23.42 24.84
CA GLN A 250 28.43 -22.19 24.82
C GLN A 250 27.88 -21.11 25.75
N THR A 251 26.57 -21.01 25.92
CA THR A 251 25.93 -19.86 26.61
C THR A 251 25.34 -20.23 27.98
N GLY A 252 25.07 -21.47 28.24
CA GLY A 252 24.29 -21.95 29.38
C GLY A 252 22.81 -21.52 29.33
N ARG A 253 22.35 -20.97 28.19
CA ARG A 253 21.01 -20.44 28.05
C ARG A 253 20.04 -21.44 27.46
N ARG A 254 18.88 -21.61 28.13
CA ARG A 254 17.81 -22.49 27.69
C ARG A 254 17.29 -22.06 26.31
N ILE A 255 17.02 -23.03 25.41
CA ILE A 255 16.37 -22.82 24.12
C ILE A 255 14.86 -22.77 24.31
N THR A 256 14.18 -21.94 23.53
CA THR A 256 12.72 -21.99 23.38
C THR A 256 12.37 -22.57 22.01
N PHE A 257 11.53 -23.58 21.94
CA PHE A 257 10.94 -24.07 20.70
C PHE A 257 9.59 -23.41 20.49
N GLU A 258 9.47 -22.60 19.45
CA GLU A 258 8.19 -22.07 19.00
C GLU A 258 7.53 -23.13 18.09
N TYR A 259 6.33 -23.56 18.45
CA TYR A 259 5.60 -24.60 17.74
C TYR A 259 4.18 -24.15 17.42
N SER A 260 3.97 -23.68 16.18
CA SER A 260 2.63 -23.31 15.70
C SER A 260 1.79 -24.56 15.48
N LEU A 261 0.69 -24.67 16.21
CA LEU A 261 -0.30 -25.73 16.03
C LEU A 261 -1.25 -25.39 14.89
N VAL A 262 -1.19 -26.19 13.83
CA VAL A 262 -1.99 -26.07 12.62
C VAL A 262 -2.91 -27.27 12.51
N GLY A 263 -4.23 -27.03 12.54
CA GLY A 263 -5.25 -28.08 12.55
C GLY A 263 -5.09 -29.09 11.43
N GLY A 264 -4.99 -30.36 11.80
CA GLY A 264 -4.86 -31.48 10.86
C GLY A 264 -3.47 -31.64 10.21
N VAL A 265 -2.50 -30.78 10.51
CA VAL A 265 -1.16 -30.79 9.89
C VAL A 265 -0.10 -31.31 10.86
N ASN A 266 0.01 -30.71 12.06
CA ASN A 266 1.07 -31.00 13.04
C ASN A 266 0.57 -31.03 14.50
N ASP A 267 -0.72 -31.26 14.70
CA ASP A 267 -1.40 -31.21 16.00
C ASP A 267 -1.86 -32.59 16.51
N LYS A 268 -1.38 -33.66 15.87
CA LYS A 268 -1.74 -35.04 16.23
C LYS A 268 -0.93 -35.57 17.41
N ASP A 269 -1.40 -36.66 17.98
CA ASP A 269 -0.74 -37.31 19.12
C ASP A 269 0.66 -37.84 18.77
N GLU A 270 0.87 -38.30 17.53
CA GLU A 270 2.17 -38.69 17.02
C GLU A 270 3.18 -37.52 17.02
N ASP A 271 2.70 -36.31 16.55
CA ASP A 271 3.53 -35.09 16.54
C ASP A 271 4.01 -34.70 17.95
N ALA A 272 3.12 -34.84 18.95
CA ALA A 272 3.47 -34.59 20.33
C ALA A 272 4.53 -35.59 20.82
N GLY A 273 4.44 -36.89 20.44
CA GLY A 273 5.42 -37.89 20.75
C GLY A 273 6.80 -37.64 20.13
N GLU A 274 6.81 -37.25 18.86
CA GLU A 274 8.04 -36.88 18.12
C GLU A 274 8.67 -35.61 18.71
N LEU A 275 7.86 -34.59 19.07
CA LEU A 275 8.37 -33.37 19.72
C LEU A 275 9.00 -33.64 21.07
N ILE A 276 8.42 -34.54 21.86
CA ILE A 276 9.01 -35.01 23.14
C ILE A 276 10.38 -35.63 22.89
N ALA A 277 10.51 -36.48 21.86
CA ALA A 277 11.78 -37.13 21.53
C ALA A 277 12.88 -36.12 21.16
N LEU A 278 12.52 -35.06 20.43
CA LEU A 278 13.43 -33.96 20.07
C LEU A 278 13.80 -33.07 21.25
N ALA A 279 12.83 -32.75 22.11
CA ALA A 279 12.99 -31.79 23.21
C ALA A 279 13.71 -32.41 24.43
N LYS A 280 13.47 -33.70 24.71
CA LYS A 280 13.95 -34.39 25.94
C LYS A 280 15.47 -34.36 26.15
N PRO A 281 16.34 -34.45 25.11
CA PRO A 281 17.79 -34.36 25.27
C PRO A 281 18.29 -32.93 25.55
N LEU A 282 17.48 -31.92 25.41
CA LEU A 282 17.88 -30.52 25.44
C LEU A 282 17.32 -29.78 26.67
N CYS A 283 18.08 -28.81 27.17
CA CYS A 283 17.53 -27.83 28.12
C CYS A 283 16.64 -26.82 27.36
N CYS A 284 15.36 -27.13 27.25
CA CYS A 284 14.47 -26.36 26.44
C CYS A 284 13.12 -26.02 27.12
N HIS A 285 12.38 -25.15 26.51
CA HIS A 285 10.97 -24.83 26.78
C HIS A 285 10.21 -24.88 25.45
N VAL A 286 9.00 -25.42 25.45
CA VAL A 286 8.12 -25.39 24.26
C VAL A 286 7.06 -24.34 24.42
N ASN A 287 6.92 -23.48 23.44
CA ASN A 287 5.85 -22.48 23.35
C ASN A 287 4.89 -22.89 22.24
N LEU A 288 3.72 -23.39 22.61
CA LEU A 288 2.67 -23.77 21.66
C LEU A 288 1.92 -22.52 21.22
N ILE A 289 1.85 -22.32 19.91
CA ILE A 289 1.20 -21.15 19.30
C ILE A 289 0.02 -21.64 18.47
N PRO A 290 -1.24 -21.44 18.91
CA PRO A 290 -2.38 -21.64 18.02
C PRO A 290 -2.21 -20.79 16.78
N VAL A 291 -2.29 -21.38 15.57
CA VAL A 291 -2.10 -20.62 14.35
C VAL A 291 -3.22 -19.58 14.18
N ASN A 292 -2.86 -18.36 13.81
CA ASN A 292 -3.82 -17.36 13.40
C ASN A 292 -4.10 -17.53 11.92
N PRO A 293 -5.33 -17.86 11.50
CA PRO A 293 -5.69 -17.94 10.08
C PRO A 293 -5.42 -16.60 9.36
N ILE A 294 -4.91 -16.68 8.15
CA ILE A 294 -4.78 -15.56 7.24
C ILE A 294 -5.61 -15.82 5.99
N LYS A 295 -6.18 -14.77 5.41
CA LYS A 295 -7.13 -14.89 4.27
C LYS A 295 -6.53 -15.60 3.05
N GLU A 296 -5.22 -15.52 2.88
CA GLU A 296 -4.48 -16.01 1.72
C GLU A 296 -3.99 -17.46 1.86
N ARG A 297 -4.33 -18.14 2.97
CA ARG A 297 -3.88 -19.51 3.25
C ARG A 297 -5.00 -20.30 3.92
N ASP A 298 -5.13 -21.57 3.54
CA ASP A 298 -6.17 -22.49 4.02
C ASP A 298 -5.86 -23.16 5.37
N TYR A 299 -4.96 -22.56 6.17
CA TYR A 299 -4.61 -23.10 7.49
C TYR A 299 -5.67 -22.74 8.52
N VAL A 300 -6.12 -23.76 9.25
CA VAL A 300 -7.10 -23.61 10.33
C VAL A 300 -6.43 -23.78 11.69
N GLN A 301 -6.96 -23.10 12.68
CA GLN A 301 -6.53 -23.25 14.06
C GLN A 301 -6.92 -24.64 14.58
N SER A 302 -6.02 -25.28 15.33
CA SER A 302 -6.33 -26.53 16.04
C SER A 302 -7.43 -26.31 17.07
N ASP A 303 -8.25 -27.32 17.28
CA ASP A 303 -9.31 -27.27 18.29
C ASP A 303 -8.69 -27.18 19.72
N LYS A 304 -9.43 -26.56 20.63
CA LYS A 304 -8.95 -26.28 22.00
C LYS A 304 -8.61 -27.55 22.77
N ASP A 305 -9.38 -28.61 22.57
CA ASP A 305 -9.17 -29.89 23.24
C ASP A 305 -7.92 -30.58 22.71
N ALA A 306 -7.66 -30.51 21.41
CA ALA A 306 -6.44 -30.98 20.78
C ALA A 306 -5.21 -30.23 21.31
N ILE A 307 -5.28 -28.89 21.39
CA ILE A 307 -4.20 -28.05 21.96
C ILE A 307 -3.91 -28.45 23.42
N GLN A 308 -4.97 -28.61 24.24
CA GLN A 308 -4.81 -28.97 25.63
C GLN A 308 -4.29 -30.42 25.81
N HIS A 309 -4.73 -31.34 24.96
CA HIS A 309 -4.21 -32.71 24.94
C HIS A 309 -2.71 -32.75 24.62
N PHE A 310 -2.32 -32.01 23.55
CA PHE A 310 -0.94 -31.87 23.13
C PHE A 310 -0.04 -31.34 24.27
N LYS A 311 -0.49 -30.24 24.93
CA LYS A 311 0.18 -29.68 26.11
C LYS A 311 0.32 -30.69 27.24
N ASN A 312 -0.77 -31.36 27.63
CA ASN A 312 -0.77 -32.33 28.72
C ASN A 312 0.19 -33.48 28.47
N LYS A 313 0.33 -33.94 27.23
CA LYS A 313 1.27 -34.97 26.83
C LYS A 313 2.72 -34.54 27.01
N LEU A 314 3.07 -33.32 26.63
CA LEU A 314 4.39 -32.73 26.88
C LEU A 314 4.70 -32.63 28.37
N GLU A 315 3.77 -32.10 29.19
CA GLU A 315 3.92 -31.95 30.64
C GLU A 315 4.11 -33.28 31.34
N LYS A 316 3.33 -34.33 30.98
CA LYS A 316 3.50 -35.71 31.50
C LYS A 316 4.90 -36.24 31.24
N ASN A 317 5.55 -35.81 30.16
CA ASN A 317 6.91 -36.20 29.83
C ASN A 317 7.98 -35.22 30.38
N LYS A 318 7.61 -34.35 31.31
CA LYS A 318 8.46 -33.35 31.97
C LYS A 318 9.10 -32.33 31.02
N ILE A 319 8.47 -32.06 29.89
CA ILE A 319 8.87 -30.98 28.98
C ILE A 319 8.15 -29.72 29.45
N PRO A 320 8.88 -28.65 29.83
CA PRO A 320 8.26 -27.35 30.16
C PRO A 320 7.54 -26.77 28.93
N VAL A 321 6.26 -26.51 29.07
CA VAL A 321 5.42 -26.05 27.95
C VAL A 321 4.47 -24.95 28.38
N THR A 322 4.27 -23.96 27.51
CA THR A 322 3.23 -22.95 27.65
C THR A 322 2.41 -22.87 26.35
N ILE A 323 1.13 -22.55 26.49
CA ILE A 323 0.33 -22.12 25.35
C ILE A 323 0.43 -20.59 25.30
N ARG A 324 0.89 -20.06 24.16
CA ARG A 324 0.99 -18.62 23.96
C ARG A 324 -0.39 -17.99 24.11
N ARG A 325 -0.48 -17.03 25.03
CA ARG A 325 -1.70 -16.24 25.18
C ARG A 325 -1.92 -15.41 23.92
N GLU A 326 -3.09 -15.53 23.33
CA GLU A 326 -3.49 -14.69 22.21
C GLU A 326 -3.77 -13.28 22.73
N MET A 327 -2.86 -12.35 22.45
CA MET A 327 -2.98 -10.95 22.78
C MET A 327 -3.52 -10.17 21.59
N GLY A 328 -4.38 -9.16 21.85
CA GLY A 328 -4.91 -8.31 20.79
C GLY A 328 -5.80 -9.03 19.78
N ARG A 329 -6.72 -9.89 20.24
CA ARG A 329 -7.65 -10.65 19.36
C ARG A 329 -8.62 -9.78 18.59
N ASP A 330 -8.93 -8.61 19.11
CA ASP A 330 -9.85 -7.61 18.54
C ASP A 330 -9.15 -6.58 17.65
N ILE A 331 -7.86 -6.73 17.45
CA ILE A 331 -7.02 -5.93 16.56
C ILE A 331 -6.21 -6.85 15.65
N ASP A 332 -5.46 -6.31 14.69
CA ASP A 332 -4.56 -7.08 13.81
C ASP A 332 -3.33 -7.61 14.57
N GLY A 333 -3.54 -8.35 15.68
CA GLY A 333 -2.50 -8.74 16.65
C GLY A 333 -1.38 -9.61 16.08
N ALA A 334 -1.63 -10.42 15.04
CA ALA A 334 -0.62 -11.27 14.41
C ALA A 334 0.37 -10.48 13.53
N CYS A 335 1.61 -11.01 13.40
CA CYS A 335 2.68 -10.39 12.62
C CYS A 335 2.32 -10.27 11.14
N GLY A 336 2.64 -9.13 10.53
CA GLY A 336 2.43 -8.83 9.12
C GLY A 336 1.02 -8.41 8.73
N GLN A 337 0.01 -8.61 9.58
CA GLN A 337 -1.39 -8.33 9.22
C GLN A 337 -1.69 -6.83 9.09
N LEU A 338 -1.24 -6.01 10.05
CA LEU A 338 -1.49 -4.56 10.02
C LEU A 338 -0.70 -3.90 8.88
N ARG A 339 0.60 -4.27 8.72
CA ARG A 339 1.43 -3.81 7.60
C ARG A 339 0.74 -4.14 6.28
N ARG A 340 0.30 -5.38 6.11
CA ARG A 340 -0.37 -5.83 4.89
C ARG A 340 -1.70 -5.11 4.66
N ARG A 341 -2.52 -4.94 5.70
CA ARG A 341 -3.75 -4.14 5.60
C ARG A 341 -3.42 -2.69 5.24
N HIS A 342 -2.36 -2.11 5.82
CA HIS A 342 -1.94 -0.76 5.47
C HIS A 342 -1.38 -0.70 4.05
N MET A 343 -0.54 -1.66 3.65
CA MET A 343 -0.08 -1.79 2.27
C MET A 343 -1.23 -2.16 1.34
N GLY A 344 -2.15 -3.05 1.74
CA GLY A 344 -3.42 -3.31 1.08
C GLY A 344 -4.33 -2.08 1.08
N ASN A 345 -4.41 -1.29 2.15
CA ASN A 345 -5.08 0.01 2.22
C ASN A 345 -4.22 1.16 1.67
N SER A 346 -2.90 1.04 1.62
CA SER A 346 -1.98 1.94 0.90
C SER A 346 -1.81 1.48 -0.53
N ALA A 347 -1.87 0.18 -0.83
CA ALA A 347 -2.10 -0.35 -2.16
C ALA A 347 -3.54 -0.06 -2.61
N SER A 348 -4.59 -0.05 -1.77
CA SER A 348 -5.91 0.49 -2.12
C SER A 348 -5.97 2.03 -2.05
N LYS A 349 -4.99 2.71 -1.48
CA LYS A 349 -4.70 4.17 -1.63
C LYS A 349 -3.63 4.45 -2.68
N GLU A 350 -2.85 3.45 -3.11
CA GLU A 350 -1.99 3.39 -4.30
C GLU A 350 -2.58 2.49 -5.40
N GLU A 351 -3.54 1.63 -5.11
CA GLU A 351 -4.52 1.01 -6.01
C GLU A 351 -5.71 1.94 -6.29
N ASP A 352 -5.81 3.08 -5.62
CA ASP A 352 -6.43 4.30 -6.12
C ASP A 352 -5.51 5.07 -7.11
N LYS A 353 -4.34 4.63 -7.35
CA LYS A 353 -3.67 4.50 -8.61
C LYS A 353 -3.97 3.09 -9.15
N SER A 354 -5.22 2.80 -9.49
CA SER A 354 -5.50 1.96 -10.65
C SER A 354 -4.61 2.58 -11.72
N VAL A 355 -3.59 1.87 -12.16
CA VAL A 355 -2.74 2.35 -13.25
C VAL A 355 -3.63 2.21 -14.47
N LEU A 356 -4.58 3.15 -14.55
CA LEU A 356 -5.43 3.30 -15.71
C LEU A 356 -4.50 3.62 -16.85
N LYS A 357 -4.60 2.85 -17.89
CA LYS A 357 -3.93 3.17 -19.14
C LYS A 357 -4.95 3.84 -20.03
N ALA A 358 -4.69 5.07 -20.40
CA ALA A 358 -5.58 5.82 -21.26
C ALA A 358 -4.91 6.17 -22.59
N PHE A 359 -5.68 6.17 -23.64
CA PHE A 359 -5.26 6.71 -24.92
C PHE A 359 -6.35 7.61 -25.47
N ALA A 360 -5.98 8.87 -25.76
CA ALA A 360 -6.88 9.89 -26.25
C ALA A 360 -6.45 10.34 -27.65
N ILE A 361 -7.42 10.55 -28.53
CA ILE A 361 -7.20 11.03 -29.89
C ILE A 361 -8.35 11.90 -30.34
N THR A 362 -8.06 12.93 -31.12
CA THR A 362 -9.07 13.68 -31.91
C THR A 362 -8.72 13.63 -33.37
N ASP A 363 -9.74 13.61 -34.23
CA ASP A 363 -9.60 13.64 -35.68
C ASP A 363 -10.61 14.64 -36.28
N ILE A 364 -10.19 15.36 -37.31
CA ILE A 364 -11.04 16.38 -37.96
C ILE A 364 -12.22 15.79 -38.74
N GLY A 365 -12.18 14.48 -39.04
CA GLY A 365 -13.10 13.84 -39.94
C GLY A 365 -12.85 14.16 -41.42
N LYS A 366 -13.75 13.72 -42.30
CA LYS A 366 -13.59 13.90 -43.77
C LYS A 366 -14.35 15.10 -44.33
N LYS A 367 -15.25 15.71 -43.57
CA LYS A 367 -16.16 16.77 -44.03
C LYS A 367 -15.91 18.13 -43.39
N ARG A 368 -15.40 18.16 -42.17
CA ARG A 368 -15.13 19.40 -41.45
C ARG A 368 -13.81 20.03 -41.91
N LYS A 369 -13.65 21.35 -41.72
CA LYS A 369 -12.41 22.09 -42.02
C LYS A 369 -11.61 22.45 -40.76
N LEU A 370 -12.24 22.44 -39.62
CA LEU A 370 -11.67 22.71 -38.31
C LEU A 370 -12.05 21.58 -37.36
N ASN A 371 -11.16 21.26 -36.45
CA ASN A 371 -11.45 20.35 -35.34
C ASN A 371 -11.94 21.20 -34.16
N GLN A 372 -13.20 21.02 -33.77
CA GLN A 372 -13.84 21.72 -32.67
C GLN A 372 -13.95 20.81 -31.42
N ASP A 373 -13.53 19.55 -31.54
CA ASP A 373 -13.43 18.62 -30.42
C ASP A 373 -12.14 18.83 -29.65
N PHE A 374 -12.21 18.73 -28.34
CA PHE A 374 -11.04 18.77 -27.47
C PHE A 374 -11.10 17.66 -26.40
N VAL A 375 -9.94 17.08 -26.09
CA VAL A 375 -9.81 16.02 -25.10
C VAL A 375 -8.71 16.34 -24.09
N PHE A 376 -8.91 15.89 -22.87
CA PHE A 376 -7.89 15.87 -21.83
C PHE A 376 -7.90 14.50 -21.16
N ALA A 377 -6.72 13.89 -21.00
CA ALA A 377 -6.56 12.61 -20.33
C ALA A 377 -5.33 12.68 -19.41
N SER A 378 -5.54 12.52 -18.14
CA SER A 378 -4.48 12.42 -17.13
C SER A 378 -4.72 11.18 -16.28
N GLU A 379 -3.80 10.24 -16.38
CA GLU A 379 -3.71 9.07 -15.50
C GLU A 379 -3.13 9.44 -14.13
N GLN A 380 -2.53 10.63 -14.02
CA GLN A 380 -1.93 11.18 -12.82
C GLN A 380 -2.92 12.10 -12.09
N PRO A 381 -2.77 12.31 -10.77
CA PRO A 381 -3.65 13.17 -10.02
C PRO A 381 -3.73 14.60 -10.57
N VAL A 382 -4.94 15.15 -10.59
CA VAL A 382 -5.23 16.55 -10.88
C VAL A 382 -5.93 17.16 -9.66
N GLY A 383 -5.22 17.96 -8.88
CA GLY A 383 -5.70 18.42 -7.58
C GLY A 383 -6.00 17.27 -6.63
N ASN A 384 -7.22 17.19 -6.14
CA ASN A 384 -7.68 16.13 -5.25
C ASN A 384 -8.34 14.94 -5.97
N LEU A 385 -8.45 14.98 -7.31
CA LEU A 385 -8.89 13.82 -8.11
C LEU A 385 -7.68 12.93 -8.46
N PRO A 386 -7.78 11.60 -8.35
CA PRO A 386 -6.66 10.68 -8.64
C PRO A 386 -6.29 10.62 -10.12
N ASN A 387 -7.21 10.94 -11.00
CA ASN A 387 -7.07 11.04 -12.45
C ASN A 387 -8.20 11.93 -13.00
N LEU A 388 -8.11 12.35 -14.25
CA LEU A 388 -9.16 13.16 -14.89
C LEU A 388 -9.16 12.94 -16.40
N PHE A 389 -10.34 12.64 -16.93
CA PHE A 389 -10.58 12.45 -18.36
C PHE A 389 -11.74 13.35 -18.80
N ILE A 390 -11.58 14.08 -19.89
CA ILE A 390 -12.60 15.01 -20.39
C ILE A 390 -12.67 14.92 -21.91
N VAL A 391 -13.88 14.82 -22.45
CA VAL A 391 -14.20 15.04 -23.86
C VAL A 391 -15.15 16.22 -23.97
N ALA A 392 -14.88 17.12 -24.88
CA ALA A 392 -15.68 18.29 -25.17
C ALA A 392 -15.87 18.46 -26.68
N ASP A 393 -17.10 18.61 -27.14
CA ASP A 393 -17.50 18.88 -28.52
C ASP A 393 -17.96 20.31 -28.62
N GLY A 394 -17.23 21.09 -29.36
CA GLY A 394 -17.44 22.53 -29.48
C GLY A 394 -18.43 22.90 -30.57
N MET A 395 -19.37 23.75 -30.22
CA MET A 395 -20.36 24.28 -31.16
C MET A 395 -20.28 25.79 -31.28
N GLY A 396 -20.57 26.30 -32.46
CA GLY A 396 -20.58 27.74 -32.79
C GLY A 396 -20.12 28.02 -34.21
N GLY A 397 -20.43 29.19 -34.73
CA GLY A 397 -20.02 29.60 -36.06
C GLY A 397 -18.51 29.90 -36.15
N HIS A 398 -17.89 29.61 -37.32
CA HIS A 398 -16.47 29.84 -37.62
C HIS A 398 -15.50 29.24 -36.57
N ASN A 399 -14.76 30.07 -35.83
CA ASN A 399 -13.75 29.62 -34.86
C ASN A 399 -14.26 29.60 -33.40
N ALA A 400 -15.56 29.73 -33.18
CA ALA A 400 -16.13 29.86 -31.84
C ALA A 400 -16.21 28.49 -31.11
N GLY A 401 -16.42 27.39 -31.85
CA GLY A 401 -16.55 26.05 -31.27
C GLY A 401 -15.21 25.48 -30.76
N ASP A 402 -14.13 25.61 -31.51
CA ASP A 402 -12.80 25.16 -31.10
C ASP A 402 -12.29 25.93 -29.87
N TYR A 403 -12.57 27.25 -29.82
CA TYR A 403 -12.28 28.05 -28.64
C TYR A 403 -13.13 27.58 -27.43
N ALA A 404 -14.42 27.31 -27.62
CA ALA A 404 -15.32 26.91 -26.53
C ALA A 404 -14.93 25.58 -25.90
N SER A 405 -14.68 24.55 -26.71
CA SER A 405 -14.29 23.24 -26.20
C SER A 405 -12.95 23.29 -25.47
N LYS A 406 -11.93 23.88 -26.09
CA LYS A 406 -10.58 24.02 -25.51
C LYS A 406 -10.61 24.83 -24.22
N TYR A 407 -11.18 26.04 -24.24
CA TYR A 407 -11.22 26.92 -23.08
C TYR A 407 -12.02 26.32 -21.91
N THR A 408 -13.10 25.58 -22.21
CA THR A 408 -13.86 24.84 -21.19
C THR A 408 -13.03 23.78 -20.53
N VAL A 409 -12.34 22.95 -21.31
CA VAL A 409 -11.49 21.86 -20.76
C VAL A 409 -10.34 22.43 -19.93
N GLU A 410 -9.63 23.44 -20.45
CA GLU A 410 -8.55 24.11 -19.72
C GLU A 410 -9.06 24.69 -18.39
N THR A 411 -10.22 25.38 -18.42
CA THR A 411 -10.82 25.92 -17.19
C THR A 411 -11.19 24.84 -16.20
N VAL A 412 -11.82 23.74 -16.65
CA VAL A 412 -12.19 22.63 -15.75
C VAL A 412 -10.94 22.03 -15.10
N VAL A 413 -9.87 21.82 -15.87
CA VAL A 413 -8.60 21.30 -15.35
C VAL A 413 -7.98 22.24 -14.32
N GLU A 414 -7.96 23.56 -14.59
CA GLU A 414 -7.42 24.56 -13.65
C GLU A 414 -8.24 24.62 -12.34
N GLU A 415 -9.56 24.63 -12.43
CA GLU A 415 -10.45 24.69 -11.25
C GLU A 415 -10.35 23.39 -10.42
N VAL A 416 -10.28 22.22 -11.08
CA VAL A 416 -10.05 20.93 -10.40
C VAL A 416 -8.70 20.93 -9.68
N ALA A 417 -7.64 21.41 -10.34
CA ALA A 417 -6.30 21.47 -9.76
C ALA A 417 -6.21 22.40 -8.55
N ALA A 418 -6.99 23.50 -8.55
CA ALA A 418 -7.03 24.49 -7.49
C ALA A 418 -8.04 24.16 -6.36
N SER A 419 -8.89 23.14 -6.54
CA SER A 419 -9.96 22.82 -5.61
C SER A 419 -9.45 22.29 -4.26
N GLY A 420 -9.97 22.86 -3.17
CA GLY A 420 -9.76 22.37 -1.81
C GLY A 420 -10.75 21.26 -1.39
N GLU A 421 -11.80 21.00 -2.19
CA GLU A 421 -12.79 19.96 -1.94
C GLU A 421 -12.18 18.56 -2.08
N LYS A 422 -12.80 17.57 -1.44
CA LYS A 422 -12.36 16.17 -1.47
C LYS A 422 -13.34 15.24 -2.17
N GLU A 423 -14.57 15.68 -2.35
CA GLU A 423 -15.64 14.87 -2.94
C GLU A 423 -15.67 15.09 -4.46
N PRO A 424 -15.40 14.04 -5.29
CA PRO A 424 -15.24 14.18 -6.74
C PRO A 424 -16.41 14.87 -7.42
N VAL A 425 -17.64 14.53 -7.05
CA VAL A 425 -18.86 15.13 -7.61
C VAL A 425 -18.91 16.65 -7.36
N LYS A 426 -18.52 17.12 -6.17
CA LYS A 426 -18.48 18.55 -5.85
C LYS A 426 -17.39 19.26 -6.62
N ILE A 427 -16.21 18.64 -6.73
CA ILE A 427 -15.07 19.17 -7.49
C ILE A 427 -15.49 19.39 -8.94
N LEU A 428 -16.01 18.36 -9.61
CA LEU A 428 -16.43 18.42 -11.01
C LEU A 428 -17.57 19.40 -11.21
N ARG A 429 -18.57 19.43 -10.33
CA ARG A 429 -19.69 20.37 -10.41
C ARG A 429 -19.20 21.81 -10.38
N GLN A 430 -18.40 22.17 -9.40
CA GLN A 430 -17.90 23.54 -9.23
C GLN A 430 -17.03 23.96 -10.41
N ALA A 431 -16.17 23.07 -10.90
CA ALA A 431 -15.31 23.33 -12.05
C ALA A 431 -16.13 23.58 -13.34
N ILE A 432 -17.16 22.74 -13.60
CA ILE A 432 -18.03 22.88 -14.78
C ILE A 432 -18.90 24.14 -14.68
N GLU A 433 -19.44 24.45 -13.50
CA GLU A 433 -20.20 25.68 -13.29
C GLU A 433 -19.34 26.94 -13.51
N THR A 434 -18.09 26.92 -13.03
CA THR A 434 -17.12 28.00 -13.27
C THR A 434 -16.81 28.15 -14.76
N ALA A 435 -16.57 27.02 -15.45
CA ALA A 435 -16.33 27.03 -16.90
C ALA A 435 -17.53 27.62 -17.68
N ASN A 436 -18.76 27.24 -17.31
CA ASN A 436 -19.96 27.82 -17.90
C ASN A 436 -20.01 29.34 -17.73
N GLY A 437 -19.69 29.87 -16.56
CA GLY A 437 -19.61 31.30 -16.28
C GLY A 437 -18.58 32.01 -17.16
N LYS A 438 -17.36 31.44 -17.24
CA LYS A 438 -16.25 32.02 -18.02
C LYS A 438 -16.53 32.00 -19.54
N ILE A 439 -17.10 30.91 -20.08
CA ILE A 439 -17.50 30.82 -21.50
C ILE A 439 -18.51 31.92 -21.85
N ARG A 440 -19.53 32.10 -21.01
CA ARG A 440 -20.53 33.16 -21.23
C ARG A 440 -19.97 34.57 -21.16
N GLN A 441 -19.06 34.80 -20.21
CA GLN A 441 -18.39 36.10 -20.11
C GLN A 441 -17.62 36.38 -21.40
N LYS A 442 -16.84 35.42 -21.90
CA LYS A 442 -16.08 35.54 -23.16
C LYS A 442 -17.00 35.78 -24.38
N ALA A 443 -18.12 35.05 -24.47
CA ALA A 443 -19.11 35.25 -25.55
C ALA A 443 -19.77 36.64 -25.50
N THR A 444 -19.77 37.31 -24.34
CA THR A 444 -20.29 38.67 -24.19
C THR A 444 -19.23 39.73 -24.50
N GLU A 445 -17.95 39.44 -24.20
CA GLU A 445 -16.82 40.35 -24.43
C GLU A 445 -16.39 40.43 -25.90
N ASP A 446 -16.51 39.30 -26.67
CA ASP A 446 -16.09 39.21 -28.06
C ASP A 446 -17.27 38.79 -28.97
N GLN A 447 -17.65 39.67 -29.89
CA GLN A 447 -18.74 39.42 -30.85
C GLN A 447 -18.47 38.21 -31.76
N ASN A 448 -17.19 37.86 -32.04
CA ASN A 448 -16.84 36.71 -32.84
C ASN A 448 -17.11 35.38 -32.12
N LEU A 449 -17.24 35.42 -30.80
CA LEU A 449 -17.52 34.27 -29.94
C LEU A 449 -18.99 34.18 -29.52
N THR A 450 -19.83 35.06 -30.04
CA THR A 450 -21.26 35.08 -29.72
C THR A 450 -21.94 33.76 -30.09
N GLY A 451 -22.65 33.16 -29.12
CA GLY A 451 -23.32 31.85 -29.30
C GLY A 451 -22.42 30.64 -29.29
N MET A 452 -21.15 30.78 -28.85
CA MET A 452 -20.29 29.64 -28.61
C MET A 452 -20.78 28.80 -27.43
N GLY A 453 -20.56 27.51 -27.52
CA GLY A 453 -20.86 26.57 -26.47
C GLY A 453 -20.12 25.27 -26.71
N THR A 454 -20.24 24.35 -25.78
CA THR A 454 -19.62 23.03 -25.90
C THR A 454 -20.34 21.99 -25.04
N THR A 455 -20.26 20.73 -25.43
CA THR A 455 -20.57 19.62 -24.54
C THR A 455 -19.41 19.40 -23.55
N VAL A 456 -19.64 18.67 -22.48
CA VAL A 456 -18.60 18.15 -21.59
C VAL A 456 -19.06 16.80 -21.06
N VAL A 457 -18.25 15.77 -21.26
CA VAL A 457 -18.28 14.57 -20.44
C VAL A 457 -16.95 14.47 -19.72
N ALA A 458 -16.98 14.45 -18.38
CA ALA A 458 -15.80 14.38 -17.51
C ALA A 458 -15.91 13.17 -16.59
N ALA A 459 -14.80 12.49 -16.37
CA ALA A 459 -14.76 11.30 -15.54
C ALA A 459 -13.50 11.26 -14.67
N SER A 460 -13.66 10.75 -13.46
CA SER A 460 -12.57 10.42 -12.55
C SER A 460 -12.84 9.08 -11.88
N CYS A 461 -11.83 8.22 -11.81
CA CYS A 461 -11.93 6.91 -11.22
C CYS A 461 -11.15 6.86 -9.90
N GLN A 462 -11.83 6.51 -8.81
CA GLN A 462 -11.25 6.33 -7.49
C GLN A 462 -11.46 4.89 -7.04
N GLY A 463 -10.39 4.07 -7.07
CA GLY A 463 -10.50 2.62 -6.89
C GLY A 463 -11.33 2.00 -8.01
N ASN A 464 -12.41 1.31 -7.65
CA ASN A 464 -13.39 0.77 -8.59
C ASN A 464 -14.62 1.67 -8.80
N MET A 465 -14.63 2.87 -8.24
CA MET A 465 -15.75 3.81 -8.38
C MET A 465 -15.42 4.85 -9.44
N LEU A 466 -16.24 4.91 -10.47
CA LEU A 466 -16.18 5.90 -11.55
C LEU A 466 -17.23 6.97 -11.33
N GLU A 467 -16.77 8.21 -11.16
CA GLU A 467 -17.65 9.40 -11.11
C GLU A 467 -17.67 10.07 -12.47
N VAL A 468 -18.85 10.31 -13.00
CA VAL A 468 -19.07 10.87 -14.34
C VAL A 468 -19.94 12.10 -14.25
N ALA A 469 -19.51 13.18 -14.89
CA ALA A 469 -20.29 14.40 -15.09
C ALA A 469 -20.60 14.57 -16.58
N ASN A 470 -21.86 14.86 -16.94
CA ASN A 470 -22.29 15.02 -18.34
C ASN A 470 -23.11 16.28 -18.58
N VAL A 471 -22.76 17.01 -19.63
CA VAL A 471 -23.52 18.11 -20.23
C VAL A 471 -23.42 17.98 -21.75
N GLY A 472 -24.52 17.66 -22.43
CA GLY A 472 -24.58 17.50 -23.88
C GLY A 472 -24.84 16.08 -24.31
N ASP A 473 -24.44 15.73 -25.52
CA ASP A 473 -24.65 14.43 -26.18
C ASP A 473 -23.34 13.66 -26.47
N SER A 474 -22.22 14.15 -25.96
CA SER A 474 -21.00 13.33 -25.83
C SER A 474 -21.25 12.22 -24.82
N ARG A 475 -20.68 11.05 -25.06
CA ARG A 475 -21.06 9.82 -24.34
C ARG A 475 -19.91 9.19 -23.58
N LEU A 476 -20.28 8.47 -22.50
CA LEU A 476 -19.42 7.53 -21.79
C LEU A 476 -20.07 6.16 -21.76
N TYR A 477 -19.27 5.14 -22.09
CA TYR A 477 -19.67 3.74 -22.09
C TYR A 477 -18.77 2.92 -21.16
N ILE A 478 -19.36 1.88 -20.55
CA ILE A 478 -18.62 0.76 -19.95
C ILE A 478 -18.70 -0.43 -20.89
N ILE A 479 -17.53 -1.00 -21.20
CA ILE A 479 -17.38 -2.07 -22.18
C ILE A 479 -16.68 -3.25 -21.54
N ASN A 480 -17.35 -4.38 -21.58
CA ASN A 480 -16.85 -5.71 -21.26
C ASN A 480 -17.30 -6.68 -22.34
N ASP A 481 -17.97 -7.80 -22.03
CA ASP A 481 -18.64 -8.66 -23.01
C ASP A 481 -19.82 -7.94 -23.68
N THR A 482 -20.24 -6.83 -23.12
CA THR A 482 -21.30 -5.96 -23.61
C THR A 482 -20.87 -4.50 -23.63
N ILE A 483 -21.60 -3.65 -24.34
CA ILE A 483 -21.41 -2.20 -24.32
C ILE A 483 -22.63 -1.54 -23.67
N ASN A 484 -22.40 -0.72 -22.66
CA ASN A 484 -23.45 -0.06 -21.89
C ASN A 484 -23.19 1.44 -21.80
N GLN A 485 -24.07 2.27 -22.35
CA GLN A 485 -24.01 3.72 -22.23
C GLN A 485 -24.38 4.13 -20.80
N VAL A 486 -23.48 4.83 -20.12
CA VAL A 486 -23.67 5.36 -18.75
C VAL A 486 -24.34 6.72 -18.79
N THR A 487 -23.84 7.61 -19.66
CA THR A 487 -24.39 8.96 -19.83
C THR A 487 -25.73 8.92 -20.55
N ARG A 488 -26.49 9.98 -20.39
CA ARG A 488 -27.73 10.20 -21.15
C ARG A 488 -27.54 11.43 -22.01
N ASP A 489 -27.87 11.32 -23.30
CA ASP A 489 -27.76 12.44 -24.23
C ASP A 489 -28.74 13.55 -23.87
N HIS A 490 -28.27 14.78 -23.79
CA HIS A 490 -29.12 15.97 -23.71
C HIS A 490 -29.46 16.41 -25.11
N SER A 491 -30.27 15.62 -25.81
CA SER A 491 -30.72 15.89 -27.18
C SER A 491 -32.24 15.87 -27.28
N LEU A 492 -32.79 16.54 -28.29
CA LEU A 492 -34.23 16.57 -28.56
C LEU A 492 -34.76 15.16 -28.83
N VAL A 493 -34.02 14.37 -29.61
CA VAL A 493 -34.43 13.00 -29.97
C VAL A 493 -34.42 12.04 -28.78
N GLU A 494 -33.48 12.19 -27.85
CA GLU A 494 -33.47 11.38 -26.62
C GLU A 494 -34.67 11.71 -25.72
N GLU A 495 -35.11 12.99 -25.69
CA GLU A 495 -36.35 13.36 -25.01
C GLU A 495 -37.58 12.74 -25.67
N MET A 496 -37.64 12.72 -27.02
CA MET A 496 -38.73 12.06 -27.75
C MET A 496 -38.78 10.55 -27.49
N VAL A 497 -37.63 9.87 -27.45
CA VAL A 497 -37.54 8.44 -27.09
C VAL A 497 -38.07 8.22 -25.68
N ARG A 498 -37.65 9.04 -24.72
CA ARG A 498 -38.06 8.94 -23.31
C ARG A 498 -39.58 9.11 -23.13
N LEU A 499 -40.17 9.99 -23.90
CA LEU A 499 -41.61 10.21 -23.87
C LEU A 499 -42.40 9.18 -24.68
N GLY A 500 -41.74 8.20 -25.30
CA GLY A 500 -42.35 7.17 -26.11
C GLY A 500 -42.86 7.65 -27.47
N GLY A 501 -42.41 8.83 -27.93
CA GLY A 501 -42.80 9.39 -29.20
C GLY A 501 -42.13 8.74 -30.41
N ILE A 502 -40.88 8.28 -30.26
CA ILE A 502 -40.13 7.60 -31.32
C ILE A 502 -39.33 6.43 -30.73
N GLY A 503 -38.94 5.45 -31.56
CA GLY A 503 -38.05 4.35 -31.20
C GLY A 503 -36.57 4.75 -31.29
N ARG A 504 -35.66 3.98 -30.62
CA ARG A 504 -34.22 4.26 -30.65
C ARG A 504 -33.59 4.19 -32.04
N GLU A 505 -34.04 3.27 -32.91
CA GLU A 505 -33.60 3.22 -34.31
C GLU A 505 -34.06 4.42 -35.13
N GLU A 506 -35.26 4.92 -34.88
CA GLU A 506 -35.81 6.11 -35.52
C GLU A 506 -35.06 7.38 -35.07
N ALA A 507 -34.75 7.48 -33.77
CA ALA A 507 -33.97 8.58 -33.21
C ALA A 507 -32.59 8.73 -33.88
N ARG A 508 -31.90 7.61 -34.18
CA ARG A 508 -30.60 7.59 -34.84
C ARG A 508 -30.59 8.24 -36.23
N ASN A 509 -31.69 8.12 -36.95
CA ASN A 509 -31.87 8.66 -38.32
C ASN A 509 -32.73 9.91 -38.39
N HIS A 510 -33.14 10.43 -37.23
CA HIS A 510 -34.03 11.58 -37.16
C HIS A 510 -33.38 12.86 -37.71
N PRO A 511 -34.11 13.73 -38.48
CA PRO A 511 -33.54 14.96 -39.01
C PRO A 511 -33.00 15.92 -37.95
N GLU A 512 -33.58 15.92 -36.76
CA GLU A 512 -33.27 16.82 -35.65
C GLU A 512 -32.34 16.14 -34.59
N LYS A 513 -31.68 15.07 -34.94
CA LYS A 513 -30.83 14.32 -33.99
C LYS A 513 -29.65 15.10 -33.40
N ASN A 514 -29.18 16.12 -34.11
CA ASN A 514 -28.06 16.99 -33.68
C ASN A 514 -28.53 18.20 -32.83
N ILE A 515 -29.83 18.29 -32.47
CA ILE A 515 -30.31 19.38 -31.61
C ILE A 515 -30.09 18.97 -30.15
N ILE A 516 -29.10 19.63 -29.52
CA ILE A 516 -28.83 19.43 -28.08
C ILE A 516 -29.67 20.40 -27.25
N THR A 517 -30.08 19.93 -26.07
CA THR A 517 -30.95 20.67 -25.14
C THR A 517 -30.18 21.29 -23.99
N ARG A 518 -28.93 20.87 -23.75
CA ARG A 518 -28.02 21.40 -22.72
C ARG A 518 -26.59 21.51 -23.23
N ALA A 519 -25.93 22.64 -22.94
CA ALA A 519 -24.53 22.89 -23.28
C ALA A 519 -23.89 23.90 -22.33
N ILE A 520 -22.59 23.83 -22.20
CA ILE A 520 -21.76 24.83 -21.51
C ILE A 520 -21.82 26.13 -22.33
N GLY A 521 -22.04 27.23 -21.65
CA GLY A 521 -22.14 28.56 -22.29
C GLY A 521 -23.56 28.96 -22.75
N ALA A 522 -24.49 28.00 -22.89
CA ALA A 522 -25.84 28.27 -23.39
C ALA A 522 -26.74 29.02 -22.39
N GLY A 523 -26.63 28.72 -21.10
CA GLY A 523 -27.50 29.28 -20.05
C GLY A 523 -26.73 30.04 -18.95
N ARG A 524 -27.45 30.84 -18.12
CA ARG A 524 -26.83 31.45 -16.92
C ARG A 524 -26.32 30.43 -15.93
N THR A 525 -27.03 29.35 -15.79
CA THR A 525 -26.66 28.15 -15.01
C THR A 525 -26.57 26.99 -15.96
N VAL A 526 -25.78 25.98 -15.60
CA VAL A 526 -25.69 24.71 -16.30
C VAL A 526 -26.22 23.62 -15.40
N ASP A 527 -27.04 22.74 -15.93
CA ASP A 527 -27.57 21.58 -15.24
C ASP A 527 -26.72 20.35 -15.64
N VAL A 528 -25.93 19.86 -14.70
CA VAL A 528 -24.96 18.78 -14.90
C VAL A 528 -25.53 17.47 -14.36
N ASP A 529 -25.63 16.44 -15.19
CA ASP A 529 -25.99 15.10 -14.75
C ASP A 529 -24.75 14.39 -14.20
N PHE A 530 -24.91 13.70 -13.07
CA PHE A 530 -23.85 12.91 -12.44
C PHE A 530 -24.26 11.45 -12.36
N PHE A 531 -23.28 10.58 -12.62
CA PHE A 531 -23.43 9.13 -12.53
C PHE A 531 -22.25 8.56 -11.73
N THR A 532 -22.55 7.60 -10.85
CA THR A 532 -21.56 6.83 -10.10
C THR A 532 -21.67 5.38 -10.53
N VAL A 533 -20.60 4.79 -11.01
CA VAL A 533 -20.55 3.41 -11.52
C VAL A 533 -19.47 2.62 -10.80
N GLU A 534 -19.82 1.44 -10.32
CA GLU A 534 -18.85 0.49 -9.81
C GLU A 534 -18.28 -0.35 -10.96
N LEU A 535 -16.96 -0.28 -11.16
CA LEU A 535 -16.26 -0.98 -12.23
C LEU A 535 -15.83 -2.39 -11.79
N ASN A 536 -15.92 -3.34 -12.69
CA ASN A 536 -15.30 -4.65 -12.57
C ASN A 536 -13.89 -4.65 -13.19
N LYS A 537 -13.05 -5.62 -12.81
CA LYS A 537 -11.64 -5.72 -13.25
C LYS A 537 -11.42 -5.73 -14.77
N ALA A 538 -12.40 -6.19 -15.55
CA ALA A 538 -12.32 -6.27 -17.01
C ALA A 538 -13.02 -5.13 -17.74
N ASP A 539 -13.60 -4.17 -17.01
CA ASP A 539 -14.38 -3.10 -17.61
C ASP A 539 -13.47 -2.05 -18.25
N MET A 540 -13.63 -1.79 -19.52
CA MET A 540 -13.04 -0.66 -20.22
C MET A 540 -14.00 0.51 -20.24
N ILE A 541 -13.47 1.73 -20.25
CA ILE A 541 -14.25 2.96 -20.33
C ILE A 541 -13.98 3.60 -21.69
N LEU A 542 -15.05 3.90 -22.44
CA LEU A 542 -14.97 4.65 -23.67
C LEU A 542 -15.68 5.98 -23.48
N MET A 543 -14.99 7.08 -23.74
CA MET A 543 -15.58 8.43 -23.82
C MET A 543 -15.41 8.95 -25.24
N CYS A 544 -16.47 9.54 -25.80
CA CYS A 544 -16.42 10.02 -27.18
C CYS A 544 -17.41 11.16 -27.47
N SER A 545 -17.10 11.96 -28.52
CA SER A 545 -18.06 12.89 -29.13
C SER A 545 -19.06 12.15 -30.03
N ASP A 546 -20.11 12.85 -30.46
CA ASP A 546 -21.14 12.33 -31.33
C ASP A 546 -20.62 11.93 -32.72
N GLY A 547 -19.48 12.50 -33.15
CA GLY A 547 -18.80 12.12 -34.39
C GLY A 547 -18.38 10.65 -34.48
N LEU A 548 -18.16 9.96 -33.35
CA LEU A 548 -17.97 8.53 -33.32
C LEU A 548 -19.30 7.78 -33.43
N THR A 549 -20.25 8.09 -32.53
CA THR A 549 -21.49 7.34 -32.38
C THR A 549 -22.52 7.62 -33.47
N ASN A 550 -22.40 8.71 -34.18
CA ASN A 550 -23.14 8.99 -35.41
C ASN A 550 -22.68 8.13 -36.59
N MET A 551 -21.43 7.64 -36.55
CA MET A 551 -20.83 6.85 -37.64
C MET A 551 -20.79 5.35 -37.34
N LEU A 552 -20.70 4.95 -36.09
CA LEU A 552 -20.64 3.57 -35.65
C LEU A 552 -21.81 3.23 -34.73
N THR A 553 -22.31 2.01 -34.84
CA THR A 553 -23.28 1.43 -33.88
C THR A 553 -22.53 0.93 -32.64
N ASP A 554 -23.26 0.77 -31.54
CA ASP A 554 -22.70 0.19 -30.30
C ASP A 554 -22.09 -1.20 -30.55
N GLN A 555 -22.75 -1.99 -31.41
CA GLN A 555 -22.24 -3.32 -31.78
C GLN A 555 -20.92 -3.26 -32.57
N GLU A 556 -20.82 -2.34 -33.54
CA GLU A 556 -19.57 -2.13 -34.31
C GLU A 556 -18.44 -1.63 -33.41
N ILE A 557 -18.72 -0.74 -32.44
CA ILE A 557 -17.76 -0.27 -31.45
C ILE A 557 -17.24 -1.46 -30.61
N LEU A 558 -18.13 -2.32 -30.11
CA LEU A 558 -17.79 -3.49 -29.33
C LEU A 558 -16.90 -4.47 -30.10
N GLU A 559 -17.25 -4.75 -31.38
CA GLU A 559 -16.49 -5.65 -32.25
C GLU A 559 -15.09 -5.11 -32.55
N ILE A 560 -14.95 -3.81 -32.80
CA ILE A 560 -13.66 -3.15 -33.04
C ILE A 560 -12.77 -3.22 -31.81
N ILE A 561 -13.32 -2.99 -30.62
CA ILE A 561 -12.55 -3.05 -29.37
C ILE A 561 -12.08 -4.47 -29.09
N HIS A 562 -12.90 -5.49 -29.32
CA HIS A 562 -12.54 -6.87 -29.07
C HIS A 562 -11.58 -7.47 -30.13
N SER A 563 -11.60 -6.97 -31.35
CA SER A 563 -10.76 -7.48 -32.44
C SER A 563 -9.33 -6.92 -32.46
N ASN A 564 -8.97 -6.01 -31.55
CA ASN A 564 -7.64 -5.39 -31.44
C ASN A 564 -7.02 -5.68 -30.08
N GLU A 565 -5.69 -5.82 -30.01
CA GLU A 565 -5.02 -6.29 -28.81
C GLU A 565 -4.63 -5.17 -27.83
N ASP A 566 -4.21 -3.99 -28.33
CA ASP A 566 -3.74 -2.90 -27.46
C ASP A 566 -4.65 -1.67 -27.56
N ILE A 567 -4.63 -0.86 -26.49
CA ILE A 567 -5.49 0.32 -26.35
C ILE A 567 -5.33 1.34 -27.49
N ARG A 568 -4.10 1.54 -27.99
CA ARG A 568 -3.82 2.48 -29.07
C ARG A 568 -4.39 1.97 -30.38
N SER A 569 -4.21 0.68 -30.69
CA SER A 569 -4.77 0.05 -31.88
C SER A 569 -6.29 0.07 -31.86
N ARG A 570 -6.92 -0.21 -30.71
CA ARG A 570 -8.37 -0.11 -30.50
C ARG A 570 -8.89 1.30 -30.80
N THR A 571 -8.29 2.32 -30.21
CA THR A 571 -8.73 3.71 -30.37
C THR A 571 -8.51 4.20 -31.80
N ASN A 572 -7.39 3.90 -32.44
CA ASN A 572 -7.14 4.25 -33.84
C ASN A 572 -8.09 3.53 -34.79
N ALA A 573 -8.44 2.27 -34.53
CA ALA A 573 -9.39 1.51 -35.32
C ALA A 573 -10.81 2.11 -35.26
N LEU A 574 -11.25 2.58 -34.08
CA LEU A 574 -12.51 3.29 -33.92
C LEU A 574 -12.58 4.56 -34.77
N VAL A 575 -11.56 5.42 -34.67
CA VAL A 575 -11.48 6.66 -35.46
C VAL A 575 -11.42 6.37 -36.96
N LYS A 576 -10.62 5.37 -37.36
CA LYS A 576 -10.54 4.95 -38.75
C LYS A 576 -11.89 4.46 -39.28
N ALA A 577 -12.57 3.58 -38.53
CA ALA A 577 -13.88 3.05 -38.93
C ALA A 577 -14.93 4.15 -39.05
N ALA A 578 -14.97 5.12 -38.11
CA ALA A 578 -15.86 6.27 -38.20
C ALA A 578 -15.58 7.13 -39.43
N ASN A 579 -14.29 7.33 -39.76
CA ASN A 579 -13.90 8.02 -40.99
C ASN A 579 -14.29 7.22 -42.24
N ASP A 580 -14.09 5.90 -42.24
CA ASP A 580 -14.44 5.04 -43.39
C ASP A 580 -15.97 5.00 -43.62
N ASN A 581 -16.77 5.14 -42.56
CA ASN A 581 -18.24 5.29 -42.62
C ASN A 581 -18.69 6.72 -42.99
N GLY A 582 -17.74 7.58 -43.36
CA GLY A 582 -18.06 8.91 -43.92
C GLY A 582 -17.40 10.08 -43.26
N GLY A 583 -17.01 10.00 -41.98
CA GLY A 583 -16.32 11.03 -41.22
C GLY A 583 -17.02 12.40 -41.31
N LYS A 584 -18.32 12.44 -41.00
CA LYS A 584 -19.18 13.63 -41.23
C LYS A 584 -18.89 14.74 -40.24
N ASP A 585 -18.35 14.40 -39.06
CA ASP A 585 -18.04 15.36 -38.00
C ASP A 585 -16.63 15.15 -37.46
N ASN A 586 -16.20 16.05 -36.53
CA ASN A 586 -15.03 15.86 -35.72
C ASN A 586 -15.22 14.63 -34.83
N ILE A 587 -14.15 13.91 -34.54
CA ILE A 587 -14.20 12.65 -33.79
C ILE A 587 -13.24 12.75 -32.60
N ALA A 588 -13.75 12.73 -31.38
CA ALA A 588 -12.95 12.64 -30.18
C ALA A 588 -13.20 11.30 -29.48
N VAL A 589 -12.12 10.64 -29.07
CA VAL A 589 -12.17 9.35 -28.39
C VAL A 589 -11.13 9.31 -27.28
N ILE A 590 -11.54 8.91 -26.08
CA ILE A 590 -10.68 8.47 -25.01
C ILE A 590 -11.08 7.03 -24.67
N LEU A 591 -10.14 6.11 -24.76
CA LEU A 591 -10.30 4.75 -24.27
C LEU A 591 -9.45 4.59 -23.02
N ILE A 592 -9.98 3.96 -21.97
CA ILE A 592 -9.33 3.75 -20.69
C ILE A 592 -9.49 2.28 -20.33
N GLU A 593 -8.38 1.63 -20.00
CA GLU A 593 -8.36 0.25 -19.51
C GLU A 593 -7.59 0.16 -18.20
N PRO A 594 -8.03 -0.64 -17.22
CA PRO A 594 -7.23 -0.96 -16.04
C PRO A 594 -6.04 -1.83 -16.47
N LEU A 595 -4.84 -1.62 -15.90
CA LEU A 595 -3.72 -2.53 -16.12
C LEU A 595 -3.98 -3.86 -15.43
N PRO A 596 -3.74 -5.00 -16.10
CA PRO A 596 -3.74 -6.29 -15.44
C PRO A 596 -2.62 -6.37 -14.40
N GLU A 597 -2.88 -7.05 -13.26
CA GLU A 597 -1.96 -7.20 -12.11
C GLU A 597 -0.61 -7.89 -12.42
N ASN A 598 -0.30 -8.22 -13.68
CA ASN A 598 0.90 -8.93 -14.11
C ASN A 598 1.47 -8.36 -15.41
N SER A 599 1.94 -7.13 -15.39
CA SER A 599 2.88 -6.66 -16.41
C SER A 599 4.26 -6.49 -15.78
N GLN A 600 4.95 -7.61 -15.52
CA GLN A 600 6.39 -7.58 -15.37
C GLN A 600 6.99 -7.24 -16.74
N CYS A 601 7.59 -6.06 -16.86
CA CYS A 601 8.71 -5.79 -17.77
C CYS A 601 10.00 -5.85 -16.99
#